data_ff85bc5657a73b3efbbdca516a9b6b91
#
_entry.id   ff85bc5657a73b3efbbdca516a9b6b91
#
_cell.length_a   1.000
_cell.length_b   1.000
_cell.length_c   1.000
_cell.angle_alpha   90.00
_cell.angle_beta   90.00
_cell.angle_gamma   90.00
#
_symmetry.space_group_name_H-M   'P 1'
#
loop_
_entity.id
_entity.type
_entity.pdbx_description
1 polymer ?
#
loop_
_entity_poly.entity_id
_entity_poly.type
_entity_poly.pdbx_seq_one_letter_code
_entity_poly.pdbx_strand_id
1 'polypeptide(L)'
;MKKSVTALATAMILMTGAAQAAETLKVCAEGAYPPFSLTNESGNLEGFDIDIANALCDEMGMTCEISATEWDGIIPALLEKKCDAIIASMSITPERKERIDFSEKYYNTPAKFVARADTDLTDTPEGLEDAIVGVQRGTVHQDYMEAKYPDVELKLYGTQDEVYLDLQSGRLDAIIQDSVAADDGFLKTPAGENYAFFGRSHADPKIHGEGAGIGVRKEDTELRDKLSAAIKALRENGKYEAANNKYFDFDIY
;
A
#
# COMPACT_ATOMS: atom_id res chain seq x y z
N MET A 1 47.62 73.22 5.29
CA MET A 1 47.63 71.83 4.72
C MET A 1 46.58 71.02 5.46
N LYS A 2 45.38 70.78 4.86
CA LYS A 2 44.32 70.02 5.44
C LYS A 2 44.33 68.58 4.78
N LYS A 3 44.55 67.55 5.60
CA LYS A 3 44.55 66.19 5.16
C LYS A 3 43.11 65.64 5.36
N SER A 4 42.42 65.38 4.23
CA SER A 4 41.12 64.67 4.22
C SER A 4 41.37 63.16 4.32
N VAL A 5 40.75 62.51 5.30
CA VAL A 5 40.78 61.09 5.50
C VAL A 5 39.39 60.58 4.97
N THR A 6 39.42 59.85 3.86
CA THR A 6 38.24 59.23 3.30
C THR A 6 38.06 57.84 3.92
N ALA A 7 37.01 57.67 4.73
CA ALA A 7 36.66 56.39 5.30
C ALA A 7 35.85 55.58 4.27
N LEU A 8 36.40 54.45 3.86
CA LEU A 8 35.70 53.47 2.99
C LEU A 8 34.83 52.55 3.89
N ALA A 9 33.53 52.73 3.87
CA ALA A 9 32.59 51.83 4.56
C ALA A 9 32.29 50.62 3.70
N THR A 10 32.84 49.46 4.05
CA THR A 10 32.54 48.17 3.42
C THR A 10 31.20 47.66 3.94
N ALA A 11 30.16 47.74 3.17
CA ALA A 11 28.85 47.15 3.48
C ALA A 11 28.91 45.62 3.31
N MET A 12 28.92 44.90 4.43
CA MET A 12 28.84 43.44 4.49
C MET A 12 27.38 43.05 4.31
N ILE A 13 26.97 42.58 3.09
CA ILE A 13 25.64 42.04 2.83
C ILE A 13 25.58 40.66 3.46
N LEU A 14 24.94 40.54 4.62
CA LEU A 14 24.53 39.25 5.20
C LEU A 14 23.42 38.68 4.39
N MET A 15 23.73 37.73 3.47
CA MET A 15 22.75 36.86 2.86
C MET A 15 22.23 35.91 3.94
N THR A 16 21.13 36.26 4.60
CA THR A 16 20.33 35.33 5.40
C THR A 16 19.65 34.40 4.43
N GLY A 17 20.24 33.22 4.17
CA GLY A 17 19.56 32.12 3.53
C GLY A 17 18.40 31.73 4.43
N ALA A 18 17.17 32.07 4.04
CA ALA A 18 15.98 31.49 4.65
C ALA A 18 16.05 29.98 4.41
N ALA A 19 16.33 29.21 5.46
CA ALA A 19 16.12 27.76 5.40
C ALA A 19 14.62 27.56 5.16
N GLN A 20 14.25 27.19 3.94
CA GLN A 20 12.89 26.79 3.62
C GLN A 20 12.62 25.51 4.40
N ALA A 21 11.66 25.54 5.31
CA ALA A 21 11.22 24.30 5.96
C ALA A 21 10.75 23.34 4.88
N ALA A 22 11.18 22.08 4.94
CA ALA A 22 10.73 21.07 4.00
C ALA A 22 9.19 20.98 4.05
N GLU A 23 8.56 20.92 2.89
CA GLU A 23 7.12 20.72 2.79
C GLU A 23 6.75 19.34 3.39
N THR A 24 5.64 19.25 4.10
CA THR A 24 5.18 18.00 4.71
C THR A 24 4.14 17.33 3.82
N LEU A 25 4.37 16.05 3.51
CA LEU A 25 3.41 15.18 2.84
C LEU A 25 2.70 14.31 3.89
N LYS A 26 1.40 14.46 4.04
CA LYS A 26 0.58 13.61 4.90
C LYS A 26 0.17 12.36 4.14
N VAL A 27 0.51 11.20 4.69
CA VAL A 27 0.25 9.89 4.07
C VAL A 27 -0.69 9.08 4.94
N CYS A 28 -1.76 8.56 4.33
CA CYS A 28 -2.61 7.52 4.91
C CYS A 28 -2.06 6.13 4.51
N ALA A 29 -1.81 5.26 5.50
CA ALA A 29 -1.51 3.84 5.34
C ALA A 29 -2.47 3.02 6.19
N GLU A 30 -2.68 1.73 5.88
CA GLU A 30 -3.66 0.93 6.64
C GLU A 30 -3.14 0.52 8.01
N GLY A 31 -1.92 0.01 8.10
CA GLY A 31 -1.30 -0.42 9.36
C GLY A 31 -1.76 -1.79 9.88
N ALA A 32 -2.46 -2.58 9.05
CA ALA A 32 -2.96 -3.92 9.36
C ALA A 32 -2.81 -4.89 8.16
N TYR A 33 -1.77 -4.70 7.35
CA TYR A 33 -1.53 -5.46 6.13
C TYR A 33 -0.04 -5.83 5.96
N PRO A 34 0.50 -6.74 6.79
CA PRO A 34 1.88 -7.19 6.69
C PRO A 34 2.13 -7.97 5.37
N PRO A 35 3.33 -7.88 4.79
CA PRO A 35 4.51 -7.11 5.22
C PRO A 35 4.53 -5.66 4.70
N PHE A 36 3.44 -5.20 4.06
CA PHE A 36 3.36 -3.89 3.40
C PHE A 36 3.17 -2.76 4.41
N SER A 37 2.19 -2.87 5.31
CA SER A 37 2.01 -1.92 6.41
C SER A 37 1.46 -2.62 7.65
N LEU A 38 2.11 -2.43 8.79
CA LEU A 38 1.67 -2.96 10.08
C LEU A 38 1.97 -1.97 11.19
N THR A 39 1.17 -2.03 12.24
CA THR A 39 1.41 -1.30 13.49
C THR A 39 2.11 -2.23 14.46
N ASN A 40 3.37 -1.92 14.82
CA ASN A 40 4.14 -2.74 15.74
C ASN A 40 3.68 -2.58 17.20
N GLU A 41 4.24 -3.38 18.11
CA GLU A 41 3.88 -3.37 19.54
C GLU A 41 4.08 -2.01 20.24
N SER A 42 4.95 -1.16 19.68
CA SER A 42 5.19 0.21 20.17
C SER A 42 4.21 1.24 19.60
N GLY A 43 3.29 0.82 18.71
CA GLY A 43 2.34 1.70 18.05
C GLY A 43 2.89 2.44 16.84
N ASN A 44 4.09 2.09 16.35
CA ASN A 44 4.67 2.68 15.15
C ASN A 44 4.29 1.89 13.91
N LEU A 45 4.09 2.62 12.80
CA LEU A 45 3.90 2.03 11.48
C LEU A 45 5.23 1.56 10.91
N GLU A 46 5.26 0.35 10.36
CA GLU A 46 6.39 -0.24 9.65
C GLU A 46 5.91 -1.10 8.49
N GLY A 47 6.80 -1.49 7.58
CA GLY A 47 6.51 -2.32 6.42
C GLY A 47 6.99 -1.69 5.11
N PHE A 48 6.81 -2.42 4.01
CA PHE A 48 7.28 -2.02 2.68
C PHE A 48 6.66 -0.69 2.23
N ASP A 49 5.33 -0.51 2.39
CA ASP A 49 4.64 0.73 2.02
C ASP A 49 5.18 1.93 2.81
N ILE A 50 5.52 1.71 4.09
CA ILE A 50 6.06 2.75 4.97
C ILE A 50 7.48 3.14 4.54
N ASP A 51 8.32 2.15 4.21
CA ASP A 51 9.67 2.41 3.71
C ASP A 51 9.65 3.11 2.35
N ILE A 52 8.75 2.71 1.44
CA ILE A 52 8.55 3.38 0.15
C ILE A 52 8.06 4.83 0.37
N ALA A 53 7.10 5.06 1.27
CA ALA A 53 6.61 6.41 1.58
C ALA A 53 7.76 7.31 2.04
N ASN A 54 8.57 6.86 3.00
CA ASN A 54 9.72 7.61 3.49
C ASN A 54 10.76 7.86 2.38
N ALA A 55 11.08 6.85 1.58
CA ALA A 55 12.03 6.98 0.48
C ALA A 55 11.54 7.97 -0.60
N LEU A 56 10.24 8.01 -0.89
CA LEU A 56 9.62 8.98 -1.80
C LEU A 56 9.70 10.40 -1.23
N CYS A 57 9.39 10.60 0.05
CA CYS A 57 9.52 11.90 0.69
C CYS A 57 10.96 12.41 0.64
N ASP A 58 11.93 11.55 0.97
CA ASP A 58 13.36 11.89 0.89
C ASP A 58 13.78 12.27 -0.54
N GLU A 59 13.30 11.54 -1.55
CA GLU A 59 13.59 11.80 -2.96
C GLU A 59 13.01 13.14 -3.43
N MET A 60 11.82 13.49 -2.92
CA MET A 60 11.15 14.76 -3.23
C MET A 60 11.63 15.94 -2.36
N GLY A 61 12.51 15.71 -1.37
CA GLY A 61 12.94 16.73 -0.41
C GLY A 61 11.83 17.18 0.54
N MET A 62 10.87 16.29 0.84
CA MET A 62 9.73 16.53 1.73
C MET A 62 9.89 15.79 3.06
N THR A 63 9.07 16.13 4.05
CA THR A 63 8.92 15.34 5.28
C THR A 63 7.66 14.51 5.19
N CYS A 64 7.72 13.21 5.46
CA CYS A 64 6.54 12.36 5.57
C CYS A 64 5.91 12.43 6.97
N GLU A 65 4.59 12.60 7.02
CA GLU A 65 3.77 12.38 8.20
C GLU A 65 2.80 11.24 7.89
N ILE A 66 3.13 10.01 8.33
CA ILE A 66 2.38 8.81 8.00
C ILE A 66 1.45 8.46 9.15
N SER A 67 0.17 8.23 8.86
CA SER A 67 -0.86 7.89 9.86
C SER A 67 -1.61 6.62 9.46
N ALA A 68 -1.93 5.79 10.47
CA ALA A 68 -2.80 4.64 10.29
C ALA A 68 -4.24 5.10 10.02
N THR A 69 -4.87 4.51 9.03
CA THR A 69 -6.24 4.81 8.61
C THR A 69 -6.91 3.51 8.17
N GLU A 70 -8.02 3.16 8.79
CA GLU A 70 -8.76 1.95 8.42
C GLU A 70 -9.13 1.94 6.94
N TRP A 71 -9.05 0.77 6.31
CA TRP A 71 -9.26 0.60 4.87
C TRP A 71 -10.56 1.21 4.35
N ASP A 72 -11.69 0.92 5.03
CA ASP A 72 -13.02 1.44 4.65
C ASP A 72 -13.10 2.97 4.63
N GLY A 73 -12.26 3.63 5.43
CA GLY A 73 -12.21 5.09 5.59
C GLY A 73 -11.10 5.80 4.79
N ILE A 74 -10.21 5.05 4.13
CA ILE A 74 -8.96 5.63 3.61
C ILE A 74 -9.19 6.57 2.41
N ILE A 75 -10.04 6.22 1.45
CA ILE A 75 -10.42 7.11 0.34
C ILE A 75 -11.23 8.32 0.85
N PRO A 76 -12.24 8.16 1.70
CA PRO A 76 -12.88 9.30 2.38
C PRO A 76 -11.88 10.24 3.08
N ALA A 77 -10.90 9.71 3.82
CA ALA A 77 -9.88 10.52 4.51
C ALA A 77 -9.05 11.38 3.54
N LEU A 78 -8.65 10.82 2.39
CA LEU A 78 -7.98 11.55 1.32
C LEU A 78 -8.85 12.70 0.78
N LEU A 79 -10.12 12.40 0.47
CA LEU A 79 -11.06 13.39 -0.08
C LEU A 79 -11.40 14.50 0.92
N GLU A 80 -11.42 14.19 2.21
CA GLU A 80 -11.59 15.13 3.32
C GLU A 80 -10.29 15.89 3.68
N LYS A 81 -9.20 15.67 2.94
CA LYS A 81 -7.88 16.31 3.16
C LYS A 81 -7.25 16.00 4.52
N LYS A 82 -7.57 14.85 5.10
CA LYS A 82 -6.90 14.34 6.30
C LYS A 82 -5.49 13.85 5.97
N CYS A 83 -5.28 13.34 4.75
CA CYS A 83 -3.98 13.10 4.15
C CYS A 83 -3.93 13.64 2.71
N ASP A 84 -2.73 13.67 2.13
CA ASP A 84 -2.47 14.16 0.78
C ASP A 84 -2.26 13.01 -0.20
N ALA A 85 -1.82 11.87 0.30
CA ALA A 85 -1.60 10.65 -0.46
C ALA A 85 -2.02 9.40 0.33
N ILE A 86 -2.43 8.35 -0.39
CA ILE A 86 -2.66 7.00 0.15
C ILE A 86 -1.53 6.11 -0.34
N ILE A 87 -0.74 5.53 0.59
CA ILE A 87 0.26 4.49 0.30
C ILE A 87 -0.11 3.29 1.18
N ALA A 88 -0.92 2.38 0.62
CA ALA A 88 -1.58 1.31 1.35
C ALA A 88 -1.93 0.14 0.43
N SER A 89 -0.99 -0.29 -0.41
CA SER A 89 -1.20 -1.45 -1.30
C SER A 89 -2.45 -1.34 -2.19
N MET A 90 -2.89 -0.10 -2.49
CA MET A 90 -4.15 0.14 -3.18
C MET A 90 -4.03 -0.10 -4.69
N SER A 91 -4.73 -1.10 -5.20
CA SER A 91 -4.77 -1.41 -6.64
C SER A 91 -5.35 -0.25 -7.46
N ILE A 92 -4.69 0.04 -8.58
CA ILE A 92 -5.12 1.03 -9.58
C ILE A 92 -6.25 0.43 -10.41
N THR A 93 -7.52 0.72 -10.08
CA THR A 93 -8.67 0.21 -10.81
C THR A 93 -9.47 1.34 -11.50
N PRO A 94 -10.21 1.03 -12.60
CA PRO A 94 -11.08 2.01 -13.24
C PRO A 94 -12.11 2.59 -12.27
N GLU A 95 -12.69 1.78 -11.38
CA GLU A 95 -13.68 2.22 -10.40
C GLU A 95 -13.09 3.25 -9.44
N ARG A 96 -11.92 2.96 -8.85
CA ARG A 96 -11.24 3.90 -7.93
C ARG A 96 -10.84 5.18 -8.65
N LYS A 97 -10.41 5.08 -9.94
CA LYS A 97 -10.13 6.23 -10.80
C LYS A 97 -11.34 7.15 -11.05
N GLU A 98 -12.57 6.70 -10.80
CA GLU A 98 -13.74 7.59 -10.84
C GLU A 98 -13.72 8.62 -9.70
N ARG A 99 -13.15 8.29 -8.55
CA ARG A 99 -13.16 9.10 -7.32
C ARG A 99 -11.85 9.81 -7.03
N ILE A 100 -10.72 9.13 -7.25
CA ILE A 100 -9.35 9.59 -6.98
C ILE A 100 -8.48 9.39 -8.21
N ASP A 101 -7.25 9.89 -8.19
CA ASP A 101 -6.24 9.61 -9.21
C ASP A 101 -5.07 8.84 -8.58
N PHE A 102 -4.17 8.32 -9.42
CA PHE A 102 -3.07 7.47 -8.98
C PHE A 102 -1.76 7.89 -9.64
N SER A 103 -0.66 7.71 -8.91
CA SER A 103 0.68 7.62 -9.50
C SER A 103 0.78 6.43 -10.46
N GLU A 104 1.94 6.27 -11.11
CA GLU A 104 2.32 4.97 -11.65
C GLU A 104 2.39 3.93 -10.51
N LYS A 105 2.25 2.64 -10.86
CA LYS A 105 2.36 1.56 -9.88
C LYS A 105 3.72 1.57 -9.20
N TYR A 106 3.78 1.13 -7.94
CA TYR A 106 5.03 0.89 -7.25
C TYR A 106 5.28 -0.60 -6.94
N TYR A 107 4.27 -1.47 -7.07
CA TYR A 107 4.45 -2.92 -7.14
C TYR A 107 3.24 -3.61 -7.80
N ASN A 108 3.36 -4.94 -8.06
CA ASN A 108 2.26 -5.75 -8.57
C ASN A 108 2.43 -7.21 -8.18
N THR A 109 1.47 -7.75 -7.42
CA THR A 109 1.45 -9.14 -6.97
C THR A 109 0.07 -9.77 -7.27
N PRO A 110 0.00 -11.08 -7.57
CA PRO A 110 -1.27 -11.73 -7.87
C PRO A 110 -2.03 -12.10 -6.60
N ALA A 111 -3.34 -12.27 -6.71
CA ALA A 111 -4.15 -12.89 -5.68
C ALA A 111 -4.04 -14.42 -5.71
N LYS A 112 -4.18 -15.05 -4.53
CA LYS A 112 -4.26 -16.51 -4.37
C LYS A 112 -5.27 -16.90 -3.30
N PHE A 113 -5.85 -18.07 -3.48
CA PHE A 113 -6.64 -18.71 -2.43
C PHE A 113 -5.74 -19.39 -1.40
N VAL A 114 -6.18 -19.34 -0.14
CA VAL A 114 -5.60 -20.06 1.00
C VAL A 114 -6.68 -20.84 1.69
N ALA A 115 -6.41 -22.10 2.02
CA ALA A 115 -7.26 -22.96 2.83
C ALA A 115 -6.39 -23.91 3.67
N ARG A 116 -7.03 -24.82 4.43
CA ARG A 116 -6.28 -25.89 5.08
C ARG A 116 -5.49 -26.70 4.07
N ALA A 117 -4.29 -27.12 4.43
CA ALA A 117 -3.40 -27.85 3.55
C ALA A 117 -3.95 -29.24 3.14
N ASP A 118 -4.90 -29.77 3.90
CA ASP A 118 -5.58 -31.05 3.61
C ASP A 118 -6.95 -30.87 2.93
N THR A 119 -7.22 -29.68 2.36
CA THR A 119 -8.48 -29.39 1.65
C THR A 119 -8.58 -30.11 0.31
N ASP A 120 -9.81 -30.48 -0.05
CA ASP A 120 -10.16 -30.96 -1.41
C ASP A 120 -10.74 -29.83 -2.29
N LEU A 121 -10.77 -28.58 -1.81
CA LEU A 121 -11.26 -27.42 -2.56
C LEU A 121 -10.43 -27.18 -3.82
N THR A 122 -11.08 -26.73 -4.87
CA THR A 122 -10.45 -26.26 -6.12
C THR A 122 -10.86 -24.82 -6.41
N ASP A 123 -10.00 -24.07 -7.08
CA ASP A 123 -10.20 -22.64 -7.41
C ASP A 123 -11.12 -22.42 -8.62
N THR A 124 -12.20 -23.22 -8.68
CA THR A 124 -13.27 -23.09 -9.68
C THR A 124 -14.59 -22.76 -8.99
N PRO A 125 -15.56 -22.13 -9.67
CA PRO A 125 -16.87 -21.87 -9.09
C PRO A 125 -17.53 -23.13 -8.50
N GLU A 126 -17.46 -24.24 -9.20
CA GLU A 126 -18.01 -25.53 -8.77
C GLU A 126 -17.24 -26.11 -7.57
N GLY A 127 -15.92 -25.88 -7.53
CA GLY A 127 -15.05 -26.38 -6.44
C GLY A 127 -15.16 -25.59 -5.15
N LEU A 128 -15.83 -24.44 -5.17
CA LEU A 128 -16.10 -23.56 -4.04
C LEU A 128 -17.59 -23.37 -3.74
N GLU A 129 -18.51 -24.07 -4.46
CA GLU A 129 -19.95 -23.87 -4.38
C GLU A 129 -20.49 -23.98 -2.94
N ASP A 130 -19.99 -24.94 -2.18
CA ASP A 130 -20.40 -25.18 -0.78
C ASP A 130 -19.46 -24.51 0.25
N ALA A 131 -18.43 -23.76 -0.20
CA ALA A 131 -17.43 -23.16 0.67
C ALA A 131 -17.84 -21.77 1.13
N ILE A 132 -17.44 -21.42 2.34
CA ILE A 132 -17.52 -20.06 2.88
C ILE A 132 -16.15 -19.39 2.69
N VAL A 133 -16.09 -18.37 1.82
CA VAL A 133 -14.86 -17.64 1.52
C VAL A 133 -14.84 -16.30 2.19
N GLY A 134 -13.76 -15.99 2.89
CA GLY A 134 -13.54 -14.70 3.57
C GLY A 134 -12.68 -13.75 2.74
N VAL A 135 -13.03 -12.45 2.73
CA VAL A 135 -12.23 -11.37 2.15
C VAL A 135 -12.37 -10.10 2.96
N GLN A 136 -11.37 -9.22 2.87
CA GLN A 136 -11.52 -7.86 3.38
C GLN A 136 -12.44 -7.07 2.45
N ARG A 137 -13.41 -6.35 3.05
CA ARG A 137 -14.42 -5.54 2.34
C ARG A 137 -13.77 -4.39 1.57
N GLY A 138 -14.35 -4.02 0.43
CA GLY A 138 -13.89 -2.89 -0.39
C GLY A 138 -12.56 -3.15 -1.10
N THR A 139 -12.13 -4.42 -1.21
CA THR A 139 -10.92 -4.82 -1.91
C THR A 139 -11.24 -5.38 -3.30
N VAL A 140 -10.25 -5.38 -4.17
CA VAL A 140 -10.33 -6.05 -5.49
C VAL A 140 -10.57 -7.56 -5.38
N HIS A 141 -10.29 -8.15 -4.22
CA HIS A 141 -10.55 -9.56 -3.94
C HIS A 141 -12.04 -9.81 -3.72
N GLN A 142 -12.75 -8.88 -3.05
CA GLN A 142 -14.22 -8.90 -2.99
C GLN A 142 -14.81 -8.80 -4.39
N ASP A 143 -14.41 -7.79 -5.17
CA ASP A 143 -14.91 -7.56 -6.53
C ASP A 143 -14.65 -8.79 -7.41
N TYR A 144 -13.51 -9.45 -7.23
CA TYR A 144 -13.17 -10.68 -7.96
C TYR A 144 -14.08 -11.85 -7.60
N MET A 145 -14.34 -12.06 -6.31
CA MET A 145 -15.27 -13.11 -5.86
C MET A 145 -16.68 -12.85 -6.37
N GLU A 146 -17.20 -11.64 -6.21
CA GLU A 146 -18.55 -11.28 -6.69
C GLU A 146 -18.70 -11.44 -8.22
N ALA A 147 -17.64 -11.14 -8.99
CA ALA A 147 -17.68 -11.25 -10.44
C ALA A 147 -17.47 -12.66 -11.00
N LYS A 148 -16.65 -13.49 -10.34
CA LYS A 148 -16.23 -14.80 -10.86
C LYS A 148 -16.82 -15.99 -10.11
N TYR A 149 -17.27 -15.79 -8.88
CA TYR A 149 -17.80 -16.80 -7.97
C TYR A 149 -19.14 -16.35 -7.34
N PRO A 150 -20.13 -15.93 -8.15
CA PRO A 150 -21.34 -15.27 -7.63
C PRO A 150 -22.22 -16.14 -6.74
N ASP A 151 -22.07 -17.46 -6.83
CA ASP A 151 -22.87 -18.42 -6.06
C ASP A 151 -22.15 -18.90 -4.77
N VAL A 152 -20.90 -18.48 -4.55
CA VAL A 152 -20.10 -18.82 -3.37
C VAL A 152 -20.49 -17.92 -2.18
N GLU A 153 -20.68 -18.50 -0.99
CA GLU A 153 -20.94 -17.73 0.22
C GLU A 153 -19.71 -16.88 0.57
N LEU A 154 -19.82 -15.54 0.45
CA LEU A 154 -18.77 -14.59 0.72
C LEU A 154 -19.00 -13.88 2.06
N LYS A 155 -18.02 -13.95 2.97
CA LYS A 155 -18.00 -13.17 4.21
C LYS A 155 -17.02 -12.01 4.13
N LEU A 156 -17.51 -10.81 4.47
CA LEU A 156 -16.78 -9.54 4.39
C LEU A 156 -16.35 -9.08 5.78
N TYR A 157 -15.08 -8.68 5.91
CA TYR A 157 -14.45 -8.24 7.16
C TYR A 157 -13.90 -6.82 7.03
N GLY A 158 -13.74 -6.14 8.15
CA GLY A 158 -13.15 -4.80 8.18
C GLY A 158 -11.63 -4.81 7.94
N THR A 159 -10.95 -5.84 8.47
CA THR A 159 -9.50 -6.00 8.36
C THR A 159 -9.13 -7.39 7.87
N GLN A 160 -7.92 -7.53 7.33
CA GLN A 160 -7.39 -8.83 6.92
C GLN A 160 -7.10 -9.74 8.13
N ASP A 161 -6.74 -9.20 9.27
CA ASP A 161 -6.54 -9.98 10.51
C ASP A 161 -7.83 -10.67 10.96
N GLU A 162 -8.99 -10.01 10.85
CA GLU A 162 -10.30 -10.64 11.13
C GLU A 162 -10.57 -11.83 10.19
N VAL A 163 -10.18 -11.72 8.92
CA VAL A 163 -10.29 -12.83 7.95
C VAL A 163 -9.45 -14.02 8.41
N TYR A 164 -8.20 -13.79 8.82
CA TYR A 164 -7.33 -14.85 9.31
C TYR A 164 -7.86 -15.52 10.60
N LEU A 165 -8.37 -14.73 11.54
CA LEU A 165 -8.95 -15.26 12.78
C LEU A 165 -10.17 -16.15 12.49
N ASP A 166 -11.01 -15.79 11.54
CA ASP A 166 -12.18 -16.60 11.17
C ASP A 166 -11.79 -17.86 10.38
N LEU A 167 -10.76 -17.78 9.54
CA LEU A 167 -10.19 -18.97 8.88
C LEU A 167 -9.63 -19.96 9.91
N GLN A 168 -8.84 -19.49 10.88
CA GLN A 168 -8.26 -20.32 11.94
C GLN A 168 -9.32 -20.97 12.84
N SER A 169 -10.43 -20.28 13.07
CA SER A 169 -11.52 -20.79 13.91
C SER A 169 -12.43 -21.78 13.18
N GLY A 170 -12.20 -22.02 11.87
CA GLY A 170 -13.04 -22.88 11.04
C GLY A 170 -14.41 -22.28 10.70
N ARG A 171 -14.56 -20.95 10.79
CA ARG A 171 -15.76 -20.23 10.31
C ARG A 171 -15.69 -19.87 8.82
N LEU A 172 -14.52 -20.04 8.24
CA LEU A 172 -14.24 -19.93 6.82
C LEU A 172 -13.57 -21.22 6.34
N ASP A 173 -13.89 -21.63 5.12
CA ASP A 173 -13.25 -22.77 4.46
C ASP A 173 -12.03 -22.31 3.66
N ALA A 174 -12.08 -21.11 3.10
CA ALA A 174 -11.00 -20.51 2.34
C ALA A 174 -11.01 -18.96 2.47
N ILE A 175 -9.92 -18.37 2.06
CA ILE A 175 -9.78 -16.92 1.86
C ILE A 175 -9.13 -16.65 0.50
N ILE A 176 -9.32 -15.45 -0.05
CA ILE A 176 -8.55 -14.98 -1.20
C ILE A 176 -8.01 -13.59 -0.91
N GLN A 177 -6.72 -13.38 -1.20
CA GLN A 177 -6.06 -12.09 -1.09
C GLN A 177 -4.74 -12.06 -1.87
N ASP A 178 -4.01 -10.94 -1.77
CA ASP A 178 -2.65 -10.81 -2.28
C ASP A 178 -1.76 -11.95 -1.78
N SER A 179 -1.03 -12.59 -2.70
CA SER A 179 -0.25 -13.80 -2.37
C SER A 179 0.94 -13.51 -1.46
N VAL A 180 1.53 -12.32 -1.54
CA VAL A 180 2.65 -11.93 -0.68
C VAL A 180 2.17 -11.62 0.73
N ALA A 181 1.05 -10.87 0.84
CA ALA A 181 0.43 -10.61 2.13
C ALA A 181 -0.06 -11.89 2.81
N ALA A 182 -0.64 -12.85 2.05
CA ALA A 182 -1.02 -14.16 2.59
C ALA A 182 0.17 -14.97 3.09
N ASP A 183 1.27 -14.97 2.31
CA ASP A 183 2.47 -15.73 2.65
C ASP A 183 3.12 -15.20 3.93
N ASP A 184 3.42 -13.90 3.98
CA ASP A 184 4.11 -13.30 5.12
C ASP A 184 3.20 -13.02 6.31
N GLY A 185 1.99 -12.52 6.06
CA GLY A 185 1.05 -12.17 7.12
C GLY A 185 0.36 -13.36 7.78
N PHE A 186 0.36 -14.53 7.12
CA PHE A 186 -0.35 -15.70 7.64
C PHE A 186 0.44 -17.01 7.48
N LEU A 187 0.77 -17.46 6.27
CA LEU A 187 1.30 -18.81 6.04
C LEU A 187 2.65 -19.05 6.70
N LYS A 188 3.52 -18.04 6.79
CA LYS A 188 4.81 -18.10 7.49
C LYS A 188 4.71 -17.91 9.01
N THR A 189 3.53 -17.64 9.53
CA THR A 189 3.30 -17.51 10.98
C THR A 189 2.92 -18.85 11.62
N PRO A 190 3.04 -19.01 12.94
CA PRO A 190 2.56 -20.21 13.61
C PRO A 190 1.07 -20.51 13.36
N ALA A 191 0.27 -19.49 13.10
CA ALA A 191 -1.15 -19.60 12.80
C ALA A 191 -1.43 -20.25 11.43
N GLY A 192 -0.52 -20.09 10.49
CA GLY A 192 -0.61 -20.63 9.11
C GLY A 192 -0.05 -22.04 8.95
N GLU A 193 0.52 -22.69 9.98
CA GLU A 193 1.24 -23.98 9.87
C GLU A 193 0.44 -25.08 9.15
N ASN A 194 -0.89 -25.09 9.31
CA ASN A 194 -1.78 -26.10 8.72
C ASN A 194 -2.52 -25.59 7.47
N TYR A 195 -2.08 -24.49 6.89
CA TYR A 195 -2.70 -23.86 5.73
C TYR A 195 -1.73 -23.78 4.56
N ALA A 196 -2.28 -23.68 3.37
CA ALA A 196 -1.48 -23.58 2.13
C ALA A 196 -2.23 -22.81 1.06
N PHE A 197 -1.51 -22.30 0.10
CA PHE A 197 -2.09 -21.89 -1.17
C PHE A 197 -2.67 -23.08 -1.91
N PHE A 198 -3.82 -22.88 -2.56
CA PHE A 198 -4.35 -23.83 -3.52
C PHE A 198 -4.78 -23.12 -4.81
N GLY A 199 -4.91 -23.90 -5.87
CA GLY A 199 -5.22 -23.38 -7.19
C GLY A 199 -4.11 -22.53 -7.81
N ARG A 200 -4.49 -21.74 -8.80
CA ARG A 200 -3.58 -20.86 -9.55
C ARG A 200 -3.47 -19.46 -8.94
N SER A 201 -2.58 -18.63 -9.50
CA SER A 201 -2.57 -17.20 -9.25
C SER A 201 -3.66 -16.50 -10.08
N HIS A 202 -4.33 -15.52 -9.50
CA HIS A 202 -5.40 -14.75 -10.11
C HIS A 202 -4.95 -13.29 -10.30
N ALA A 203 -4.99 -12.81 -11.54
CA ALA A 203 -4.58 -11.46 -11.93
C ALA A 203 -5.42 -11.00 -13.14
N ASP A 204 -6.72 -10.76 -12.92
CA ASP A 204 -7.60 -10.19 -13.95
C ASP A 204 -7.39 -8.66 -13.99
N PRO A 205 -6.80 -8.09 -15.06
CA PRO A 205 -6.50 -6.65 -15.09
C PRO A 205 -7.74 -5.75 -15.01
N LYS A 206 -8.93 -6.27 -15.35
CA LYS A 206 -10.18 -5.50 -15.27
C LYS A 206 -10.67 -5.34 -13.85
N ILE A 207 -10.30 -6.27 -12.95
CA ILE A 207 -10.73 -6.31 -11.56
C ILE A 207 -9.57 -5.96 -10.64
N HIS A 208 -8.44 -6.66 -10.74
CA HIS A 208 -7.26 -6.43 -9.90
C HIS A 208 -6.48 -5.15 -10.29
N GLY A 209 -6.78 -4.58 -11.47
CA GLY A 209 -6.13 -3.35 -11.94
C GLY A 209 -4.71 -3.57 -12.49
N GLU A 210 -3.93 -2.49 -12.48
CA GLU A 210 -2.59 -2.42 -13.09
C GLU A 210 -1.44 -2.67 -12.07
N GLY A 211 -1.78 -2.94 -10.82
CA GLY A 211 -0.86 -3.03 -9.67
C GLY A 211 -1.23 -2.00 -8.61
N ALA A 212 -0.45 -1.96 -7.53
CA ALA A 212 -0.62 -1.00 -6.44
C ALA A 212 -0.03 0.37 -6.81
N GLY A 213 -0.80 1.43 -6.65
CA GLY A 213 -0.40 2.81 -6.90
C GLY A 213 -0.65 3.72 -5.70
N ILE A 214 -0.08 4.91 -5.74
CA ILE A 214 -0.27 5.91 -4.71
C ILE A 214 -1.50 6.75 -5.06
N GLY A 215 -2.53 6.67 -4.21
CA GLY A 215 -3.78 7.43 -4.41
C GLY A 215 -3.60 8.90 -4.05
N VAL A 216 -4.10 9.80 -4.91
CA VAL A 216 -4.16 11.25 -4.68
C VAL A 216 -5.53 11.79 -5.09
N ARG A 217 -5.91 13.00 -4.66
CA ARG A 217 -7.12 13.65 -5.16
C ARG A 217 -6.95 13.97 -6.66
N LYS A 218 -8.05 13.98 -7.41
CA LYS A 218 -8.03 14.25 -8.86
C LYS A 218 -7.45 15.60 -9.25
N GLU A 219 -7.64 16.59 -8.40
CA GLU A 219 -7.08 17.92 -8.58
C GLU A 219 -5.58 18.03 -8.28
N ASP A 220 -5.00 17.10 -7.54
CA ASP A 220 -3.59 17.12 -7.10
C ASP A 220 -2.65 16.52 -8.16
N THR A 221 -2.82 16.92 -9.40
CA THR A 221 -2.08 16.36 -10.56
C THR A 221 -0.57 16.60 -10.46
N GLU A 222 -0.13 17.72 -9.89
CA GLU A 222 1.29 18.01 -9.67
C GLU A 222 1.90 17.02 -8.65
N LEU A 223 1.20 16.71 -7.57
CA LEU A 223 1.64 15.73 -6.57
C LEU A 223 1.70 14.33 -7.19
N ARG A 224 0.67 13.92 -7.95
CA ARG A 224 0.65 12.65 -8.69
C ARG A 224 1.90 12.49 -9.57
N ASP A 225 2.20 13.52 -10.35
CA ASP A 225 3.32 13.49 -11.30
C ASP A 225 4.67 13.49 -10.57
N LYS A 226 4.80 14.23 -9.46
CA LYS A 226 5.98 14.18 -8.58
C LYS A 226 6.19 12.79 -7.98
N LEU A 227 5.13 12.15 -7.47
CA LEU A 227 5.18 10.79 -6.91
C LEU A 227 5.58 9.77 -7.98
N SER A 228 5.02 9.86 -9.19
CA SER A 228 5.38 8.99 -10.32
C SER A 228 6.85 9.15 -10.72
N ALA A 229 7.34 10.39 -10.78
CA ALA A 229 8.74 10.68 -11.07
C ALA A 229 9.67 10.16 -9.95
N ALA A 230 9.26 10.28 -8.68
CA ALA A 230 10.01 9.78 -7.54
C ALA A 230 10.07 8.24 -7.51
N ILE A 231 8.97 7.53 -7.81
CA ILE A 231 8.97 6.05 -7.96
C ILE A 231 10.03 5.64 -9.00
N LYS A 232 10.04 6.29 -10.16
CA LYS A 232 11.03 6.03 -11.21
C LYS A 232 12.46 6.30 -10.72
N ALA A 233 12.71 7.42 -10.05
CA ALA A 233 14.01 7.77 -9.51
C ALA A 233 14.50 6.75 -8.47
N LEU A 234 13.62 6.29 -7.55
CA LEU A 234 13.97 5.25 -6.57
C LEU A 234 14.41 3.94 -7.24
N ARG A 235 13.78 3.57 -8.36
CA ARG A 235 14.17 2.39 -9.13
C ARG A 235 15.53 2.56 -9.83
N GLU A 236 15.78 3.75 -10.38
CA GLU A 236 17.03 4.05 -11.09
C GLU A 236 18.24 4.19 -10.14
N ASN A 237 18.03 4.69 -8.91
CA ASN A 237 19.10 4.94 -7.94
C ASN A 237 19.30 3.80 -6.91
N GLY A 238 18.55 2.70 -7.03
CA GLY A 238 18.67 1.51 -6.20
C GLY A 238 18.01 1.58 -4.82
N LYS A 239 17.38 2.70 -4.44
CA LYS A 239 16.66 2.82 -3.17
C LYS A 239 15.41 1.92 -3.13
N TYR A 240 14.73 1.74 -4.26
CA TYR A 240 13.62 0.80 -4.37
C TYR A 240 14.07 -0.64 -4.11
N GLU A 241 15.15 -1.07 -4.75
CA GLU A 241 15.74 -2.40 -4.54
C GLU A 241 16.14 -2.62 -3.08
N ALA A 242 16.74 -1.60 -2.45
CA ALA A 242 17.11 -1.66 -1.04
C ALA A 242 15.87 -1.84 -0.12
N ALA A 243 14.75 -1.15 -0.40
CA ALA A 243 13.50 -1.33 0.32
C ALA A 243 12.89 -2.71 0.03
N ASN A 244 12.84 -3.14 -1.24
CA ASN A 244 12.35 -4.46 -1.66
C ASN A 244 13.05 -5.60 -0.92
N ASN A 245 14.38 -5.59 -0.92
CA ASN A 245 15.20 -6.68 -0.36
C ASN A 245 15.16 -6.79 1.17
N LYS A 246 14.53 -5.84 1.87
CA LYS A 246 14.23 -5.96 3.31
C LYS A 246 13.08 -6.95 3.59
N TYR A 247 12.16 -7.08 2.63
CA TYR A 247 10.91 -7.82 2.80
C TYR A 247 10.79 -9.03 1.87
N PHE A 248 11.40 -8.96 0.69
CA PHE A 248 11.21 -9.94 -0.38
C PHE A 248 12.54 -10.41 -0.94
N ASP A 249 12.61 -11.69 -1.32
CA ASP A 249 13.74 -12.31 -2.00
C ASP A 249 13.61 -12.29 -3.54
N PHE A 250 12.58 -11.57 -4.05
CA PHE A 250 12.30 -11.34 -5.47
C PHE A 250 11.86 -9.90 -5.70
N ASP A 251 11.92 -9.41 -6.94
CA ASP A 251 11.42 -8.08 -7.32
C ASP A 251 9.88 -8.13 -7.47
N ILE A 252 9.15 -7.30 -6.68
CA ILE A 252 7.68 -7.24 -6.71
C ILE A 252 7.14 -6.16 -7.65
N TYR A 253 7.99 -5.43 -8.38
CA TYR A 253 7.56 -4.32 -9.26
C TYR A 253 6.73 -4.80 -10.49
#